data_4a78d5ea0084d91d66fc6c966bc08762
#
_entry.id   4a78d5ea0084d91d66fc6c966bc08762
#
_cell.length_a   1.000
_cell.length_b   1.000
_cell.length_c   1.000
_cell.angle_alpha   90.00
_cell.angle_beta   90.00
_cell.angle_gamma   90.00
#
_symmetry.space_group_name_H-M   'P 1'
#
loop_
_entity.id
_entity.type
_entity.pdbx_description
1 polymer ?
#
loop_
_entity_poly.entity_id
_entity_poly.type
_entity_poly.pdbx_seq_one_letter_code
_entity_poly.pdbx_strand_id
1 'polypeptide(L)'
;DYTDFLDCRILSLLRYSKETEELVDKEYVCRSKDEGLYYCIPMEVMEAFQQNQRYIPSDVEELTTRELFDKFNELFTKCRRRKLDRQILKKKLRALVRKNENLAFFKAISSFDIDVEDTEFPLFLLFCTLFVIDGDDDIRYHDLEFLYEEGEADWRWAKRGLSQGDHLFLVEKFIEYTNDDGFVDRESFKITDDAKKLLFSELNLSSMRGVRPKGGMLSFEDIKPKQLFYNSKERKQVDELATLLEEEHYQSIRNRLRETNFRSGFACLFYGAPGTGKT
;
A
#
# COMPACT_ATOMS: atom_id res chain seq x y z
N ASP A 1 36.77 14.67 -11.36
CA ASP A 1 36.21 14.07 -12.60
C ASP A 1 37.02 12.81 -12.95
N TYR A 2 36.38 11.73 -13.44
CA TYR A 2 37.08 10.47 -13.79
C TYR A 2 38.09 10.67 -14.94
N THR A 3 37.80 11.59 -15.85
CA THR A 3 38.71 11.94 -16.96
C THR A 3 39.98 12.56 -16.45
N ASP A 4 39.91 13.43 -15.43
CA ASP A 4 41.06 14.07 -14.81
C ASP A 4 41.85 13.06 -13.98
N PHE A 5 41.15 12.18 -13.24
CA PHE A 5 41.81 11.16 -12.40
C PHE A 5 42.52 10.08 -13.25
N LEU A 6 41.92 9.68 -14.37
CA LEU A 6 42.49 8.65 -15.25
C LEU A 6 43.34 9.20 -16.37
N ASP A 7 43.50 10.53 -16.45
CA ASP A 7 44.21 11.23 -17.52
C ASP A 7 43.83 10.69 -18.93
N CYS A 8 42.52 10.56 -19.15
CA CYS A 8 42.02 9.98 -20.42
C CYS A 8 40.88 10.83 -21.00
N ARG A 9 40.64 10.67 -22.32
CA ARG A 9 39.52 11.34 -23.00
C ARG A 9 38.19 10.67 -22.64
N ILE A 10 37.11 11.45 -22.57
CA ILE A 10 35.74 10.96 -22.27
C ILE A 10 35.37 9.78 -23.17
N LEU A 11 35.69 9.84 -24.47
CA LEU A 11 35.41 8.75 -25.42
C LEU A 11 36.12 7.44 -25.05
N SER A 12 37.26 7.49 -24.36
CA SER A 12 37.95 6.29 -23.87
C SER A 12 37.19 5.60 -22.72
N LEU A 13 36.38 6.33 -21.97
CA LEU A 13 35.54 5.77 -20.90
C LEU A 13 34.31 5.05 -21.43
N LEU A 14 33.79 5.45 -22.61
CA LEU A 14 32.62 4.83 -23.22
C LEU A 14 32.83 3.33 -23.56
N ARG A 15 34.05 2.91 -23.78
CA ARG A 15 34.35 1.48 -23.98
C ARG A 15 34.09 0.61 -22.76
N TYR A 16 34.08 1.19 -21.56
CA TYR A 16 33.78 0.50 -20.31
C TYR A 16 32.29 0.58 -19.91
N SER A 17 31.46 1.14 -20.77
CA SER A 17 30.03 1.30 -20.48
C SER A 17 29.34 -0.04 -20.17
N LYS A 18 29.72 -1.11 -20.89
CA LYS A 18 29.18 -2.44 -20.68
C LYS A 18 29.57 -3.01 -19.32
N GLU A 19 30.82 -2.87 -18.93
CA GLU A 19 31.33 -3.32 -17.63
C GLU A 19 30.71 -2.50 -16.50
N THR A 20 30.49 -1.21 -16.72
CA THR A 20 29.79 -0.35 -15.74
C THR A 20 28.33 -0.79 -15.58
N GLU A 21 27.64 -1.12 -16.68
CA GLU A 21 26.28 -1.70 -16.62
C GLU A 21 26.26 -3.02 -15.84
N GLU A 22 27.25 -3.89 -16.06
CA GLU A 22 27.37 -5.15 -15.31
C GLU A 22 27.57 -4.90 -13.80
N LEU A 23 28.30 -3.85 -13.43
CA LEU A 23 28.47 -3.47 -12.03
C LEU A 23 27.17 -2.93 -11.42
N VAL A 24 26.38 -2.19 -12.21
CA VAL A 24 25.07 -1.72 -11.79
C VAL A 24 24.08 -2.90 -11.64
N ASP A 25 24.09 -3.83 -12.60
CA ASP A 25 23.24 -5.02 -12.55
C ASP A 25 23.60 -5.96 -11.38
N LYS A 26 24.87 -5.99 -10.99
CA LYS A 26 25.38 -6.74 -9.83
C LYS A 26 25.32 -5.94 -8.51
N GLU A 27 24.73 -4.75 -8.52
CA GLU A 27 24.54 -3.90 -7.34
C GLU A 27 25.82 -3.38 -6.67
N TYR A 28 26.97 -3.48 -7.34
CA TYR A 28 28.22 -2.87 -6.85
C TYR A 28 28.24 -1.35 -6.99
N VAL A 29 27.44 -0.83 -7.92
CA VAL A 29 27.36 0.59 -8.24
C VAL A 29 25.89 0.94 -8.46
N CYS A 30 25.48 2.12 -8.01
CA CYS A 30 24.15 2.67 -8.31
C CYS A 30 24.27 3.96 -9.13
N ARG A 31 23.22 4.27 -9.92
CA ARG A 31 23.10 5.53 -10.65
C ARG A 31 22.36 6.55 -9.80
N SER A 32 22.88 7.78 -9.77
CA SER A 32 22.18 8.94 -9.18
C SER A 32 21.92 9.96 -10.28
N LYS A 33 20.74 10.60 -10.26
CA LYS A 33 20.32 11.58 -11.27
C LYS A 33 20.31 13.03 -10.73
N ASP A 34 20.84 13.27 -9.54
CA ASP A 34 20.62 14.55 -8.83
C ASP A 34 21.23 15.81 -9.47
N GLU A 35 22.20 15.71 -10.40
CA GLU A 35 22.73 16.83 -11.22
C GLU A 35 23.42 16.34 -12.49
N GLY A 36 23.02 15.19 -13.03
CA GLY A 36 23.65 14.49 -14.13
C GLY A 36 23.70 12.99 -13.88
N LEU A 37 24.24 12.23 -14.80
CA LEU A 37 24.41 10.79 -14.64
C LEU A 37 25.64 10.50 -13.78
N TYR A 38 25.47 10.36 -12.47
CA TYR A 38 26.54 9.98 -11.56
C TYR A 38 26.41 8.52 -11.17
N TYR A 39 27.54 7.84 -11.05
CA TYR A 39 27.64 6.53 -10.44
C TYR A 39 28.12 6.67 -9.00
N CYS A 40 27.49 5.98 -8.08
CA CYS A 40 27.91 5.93 -6.68
C CYS A 40 27.99 4.48 -6.19
N ILE A 41 28.87 4.23 -5.25
CA ILE A 41 29.00 2.93 -4.61
C ILE A 41 28.06 2.90 -3.41
N PRO A 42 27.12 1.92 -3.33
CA PRO A 42 26.27 1.75 -2.17
C PRO A 42 27.07 1.61 -0.87
N MET A 43 26.52 2.07 0.25
CA MET A 43 27.21 2.05 1.54
C MET A 43 27.56 0.62 1.94
N GLU A 44 26.68 -0.32 1.69
CA GLU A 44 26.85 -1.76 2.00
C GLU A 44 28.04 -2.37 1.26
N VAL A 45 28.28 -1.92 0.02
CA VAL A 45 29.45 -2.33 -0.77
C VAL A 45 30.71 -1.72 -0.19
N MET A 46 30.68 -0.43 0.20
CA MET A 46 31.81 0.22 0.82
C MET A 46 32.20 -0.41 2.16
N GLU A 47 31.21 -0.73 2.98
CA GLU A 47 31.43 -1.41 4.27
C GLU A 47 32.05 -2.80 4.08
N ALA A 48 31.56 -3.57 3.11
CA ALA A 48 32.14 -4.89 2.79
C ALA A 48 33.61 -4.76 2.36
N PHE A 49 33.94 -3.77 1.52
CA PHE A 49 35.32 -3.51 1.11
C PHE A 49 36.20 -3.04 2.27
N GLN A 50 35.71 -2.16 3.16
CA GLN A 50 36.43 -1.72 4.34
C GLN A 50 36.75 -2.89 5.30
N GLN A 51 35.83 -3.83 5.40
CA GLN A 51 35.99 -5.04 6.22
C GLN A 51 36.78 -6.15 5.50
N ASN A 52 37.25 -5.91 4.28
CA ASN A 52 37.89 -6.87 3.42
C ASN A 52 37.07 -8.17 3.22
N GLN A 53 35.73 -7.98 3.16
CA GLN A 53 34.76 -9.03 2.93
C GLN A 53 34.24 -8.95 1.48
N ARG A 54 33.88 -10.10 0.92
CA ARG A 54 33.21 -10.14 -0.36
C ARG A 54 31.79 -9.61 -0.19
N TYR A 55 31.44 -8.54 -0.93
CA TYR A 55 30.04 -8.15 -1.05
C TYR A 55 29.25 -9.24 -1.74
N ILE A 56 28.24 -9.74 -1.07
CA ILE A 56 27.25 -10.65 -1.62
C ILE A 56 25.99 -9.80 -1.73
N PRO A 57 25.52 -9.51 -2.97
CA PRO A 57 24.22 -8.88 -3.15
C PRO A 57 23.21 -9.68 -2.32
N SER A 58 22.38 -9.03 -1.55
CA SER A 58 21.48 -9.69 -0.60
C SER A 58 20.77 -10.83 -1.32
N ASP A 59 21.24 -12.06 -1.11
CA ASP A 59 20.53 -13.24 -1.55
C ASP A 59 19.18 -13.20 -0.84
N VAL A 60 18.14 -13.12 -1.64
CA VAL A 60 16.80 -12.99 -1.15
C VAL A 60 16.45 -14.32 -0.49
N GLU A 61 16.49 -14.34 0.83
CA GLU A 61 16.07 -15.45 1.65
C GLU A 61 14.56 -15.70 1.49
N GLU A 62 14.10 -16.90 1.82
CA GLU A 62 12.67 -17.15 2.00
C GLU A 62 12.18 -16.30 3.17
N LEU A 63 11.37 -15.31 2.85
CA LEU A 63 10.89 -14.33 3.82
C LEU A 63 9.47 -14.70 4.28
N THR A 64 9.14 -14.30 5.47
CA THR A 64 7.74 -14.23 5.89
C THR A 64 7.04 -13.08 5.17
N THR A 65 5.71 -13.12 5.08
CA THR A 65 4.92 -12.05 4.44
C THR A 65 5.24 -10.69 5.06
N ARG A 66 5.47 -10.59 6.36
CA ARG A 66 5.83 -9.33 7.03
C ARG A 66 7.20 -8.82 6.61
N GLU A 67 8.22 -9.66 6.65
CA GLU A 67 9.58 -9.31 6.24
C GLU A 67 9.65 -8.91 4.77
N LEU A 68 8.84 -9.55 3.93
CA LEU A 68 8.71 -9.20 2.52
C LEU A 68 8.19 -7.75 2.35
N PHE A 69 7.15 -7.35 3.08
CA PHE A 69 6.63 -5.98 3.03
C PHE A 69 7.63 -4.97 3.61
N ASP A 70 8.39 -5.33 4.64
CA ASP A 70 9.49 -4.49 5.15
C ASP A 70 10.55 -4.25 4.06
N LYS A 71 10.89 -5.29 3.26
CA LYS A 71 11.80 -5.17 2.11
C LYS A 71 11.21 -4.31 0.98
N PHE A 72 9.94 -4.49 0.66
CA PHE A 72 9.27 -3.62 -0.34
C PHE A 72 9.31 -2.15 0.11
N ASN A 73 9.00 -1.88 1.37
CA ASN A 73 9.05 -0.53 1.92
C ASN A 73 10.45 0.09 1.85
N GLU A 74 11.50 -0.69 2.15
CA GLU A 74 12.89 -0.25 1.99
C GLU A 74 13.20 0.15 0.54
N LEU A 75 12.81 -0.68 -0.43
CA LEU A 75 13.03 -0.42 -1.85
C LEU A 75 12.25 0.82 -2.34
N PHE A 76 10.97 0.94 -1.98
CA PHE A 76 10.16 2.10 -2.30
C PHE A 76 10.70 3.38 -1.67
N THR A 77 11.15 3.32 -0.43
CA THR A 77 11.76 4.46 0.27
C THR A 77 13.06 4.90 -0.41
N LYS A 78 13.93 3.95 -0.82
CA LYS A 78 15.16 4.25 -1.57
C LYS A 78 14.81 4.90 -2.92
N CYS A 79 13.79 4.43 -3.62
CA CYS A 79 13.34 5.00 -4.89
C CYS A 79 12.75 6.41 -4.71
N ARG A 80 11.87 6.61 -3.72
CA ARG A 80 11.27 7.92 -3.38
C ARG A 80 12.36 8.96 -3.05
N ARG A 81 13.45 8.54 -2.38
CA ARG A 81 14.61 9.38 -2.06
C ARG A 81 15.62 9.49 -3.20
N ARG A 82 15.29 9.03 -4.41
CA ARG A 82 16.16 9.01 -5.60
C ARG A 82 17.50 8.28 -5.41
N LYS A 83 17.59 7.39 -4.40
CA LYS A 83 18.76 6.54 -4.17
C LYS A 83 18.73 5.23 -4.95
N LEU A 84 17.58 4.89 -5.54
CA LEU A 84 17.37 3.70 -6.35
C LEU A 84 16.66 4.10 -7.64
N ASP A 85 17.20 3.69 -8.78
CA ASP A 85 16.55 3.89 -10.08
C ASP A 85 15.27 3.05 -10.21
N ARG A 86 14.26 3.56 -10.92
CA ARG A 86 12.96 2.91 -11.10
C ARG A 86 13.06 1.58 -11.85
N GLN A 87 13.95 1.48 -12.83
CA GLN A 87 14.13 0.22 -13.56
C GLN A 87 14.77 -0.84 -12.66
N ILE A 88 15.71 -0.43 -11.82
CA ILE A 88 16.32 -1.32 -10.82
C ILE A 88 15.29 -1.70 -9.75
N LEU A 89 14.45 -0.76 -9.32
CA LEU A 89 13.32 -1.06 -8.42
C LEU A 89 12.44 -2.16 -9.00
N LYS A 90 11.97 -2.02 -10.25
CA LYS A 90 11.14 -3.03 -10.92
C LYS A 90 11.81 -4.40 -10.97
N LYS A 91 13.10 -4.45 -11.31
CA LYS A 91 13.89 -5.71 -11.31
C LYS A 91 13.95 -6.36 -9.92
N LYS A 92 14.24 -5.55 -8.87
CA LYS A 92 14.34 -6.05 -7.48
C LYS A 92 13.00 -6.53 -6.93
N LEU A 93 11.92 -5.81 -7.18
CA LEU A 93 10.56 -6.23 -6.81
C LEU A 93 10.23 -7.59 -7.44
N ARG A 94 10.46 -7.76 -8.74
CA ARG A 94 10.24 -9.05 -9.43
C ARG A 94 11.11 -10.18 -8.88
N ALA A 95 12.37 -9.90 -8.56
CA ALA A 95 13.26 -10.90 -7.97
C ALA A 95 12.77 -11.36 -6.59
N LEU A 96 12.31 -10.43 -5.74
CA LEU A 96 11.70 -10.73 -4.45
C LEU A 96 10.44 -11.58 -4.60
N VAL A 97 9.58 -11.22 -5.54
CA VAL A 97 8.35 -11.96 -5.83
C VAL A 97 8.65 -13.40 -6.25
N ARG A 98 9.48 -13.59 -7.27
CA ARG A 98 9.82 -14.93 -7.81
C ARG A 98 10.40 -15.88 -6.75
N LYS A 99 11.18 -15.37 -5.80
CA LYS A 99 11.74 -16.18 -4.72
C LYS A 99 10.73 -16.52 -3.61
N ASN A 100 9.65 -15.76 -3.50
CA ASN A 100 8.65 -15.89 -2.44
C ASN A 100 7.24 -16.22 -2.97
N GLU A 101 7.12 -16.77 -4.19
CA GLU A 101 5.84 -17.13 -4.84
C GLU A 101 4.96 -18.07 -4.01
N ASN A 102 5.56 -18.80 -3.07
CA ASN A 102 4.84 -19.74 -2.20
C ASN A 102 3.94 -19.06 -1.17
N LEU A 103 4.16 -17.79 -0.86
CA LEU A 103 3.36 -17.05 0.12
C LEU A 103 1.90 -16.95 -0.31
N ALA A 104 0.97 -17.02 0.65
CA ALA A 104 -0.45 -16.89 0.40
C ALA A 104 -0.81 -15.55 -0.27
N PHE A 105 -0.07 -14.49 0.05
CA PHE A 105 -0.18 -13.18 -0.58
C PHE A 105 -0.10 -13.28 -2.12
N PHE A 106 0.93 -13.93 -2.66
CA PHE A 106 1.09 -14.03 -4.12
C PHE A 106 0.05 -14.95 -4.77
N LYS A 107 -0.39 -15.99 -4.07
CA LYS A 107 -1.49 -16.85 -4.56
C LYS A 107 -2.81 -16.09 -4.64
N ALA A 108 -3.03 -15.13 -3.75
CA ALA A 108 -4.23 -14.31 -3.74
C ALA A 108 -4.24 -13.23 -4.84
N ILE A 109 -3.08 -12.79 -5.34
CA ILE A 109 -2.98 -11.78 -6.41
C ILE A 109 -3.70 -12.22 -7.69
N SER A 110 -3.63 -13.50 -8.04
CA SER A 110 -4.29 -14.03 -9.24
C SER A 110 -5.81 -13.80 -9.26
N SER A 111 -6.41 -13.49 -8.12
CA SER A 111 -7.84 -13.17 -8.03
C SER A 111 -8.19 -11.77 -8.52
N PHE A 112 -7.20 -10.92 -8.82
CA PHE A 112 -7.39 -9.52 -9.25
C PHE A 112 -6.94 -9.27 -10.69
N ASP A 113 -6.73 -10.32 -11.48
CA ASP A 113 -6.23 -10.25 -12.87
C ASP A 113 -4.97 -9.37 -13.03
N ILE A 114 -4.08 -9.46 -12.03
CA ILE A 114 -2.82 -8.70 -11.99
C ILE A 114 -1.66 -9.66 -12.23
N ASP A 115 -0.88 -9.40 -13.28
CA ASP A 115 0.34 -10.17 -13.58
C ASP A 115 1.58 -9.49 -12.96
N VAL A 116 2.51 -10.31 -12.47
CA VAL A 116 3.82 -9.86 -11.95
C VAL A 116 4.65 -9.12 -13.00
N GLU A 117 4.46 -9.46 -14.27
CA GLU A 117 5.17 -8.82 -15.39
C GLU A 117 4.51 -7.51 -15.86
N ASP A 118 3.31 -7.20 -15.39
CA ASP A 118 2.60 -5.96 -15.75
C ASP A 118 3.36 -4.71 -15.33
N THR A 119 3.19 -3.65 -16.11
CA THR A 119 3.77 -2.34 -15.81
C THR A 119 3.20 -1.72 -14.55
N GLU A 120 1.98 -2.08 -14.17
CA GLU A 120 1.25 -1.60 -13.00
C GLU A 120 1.48 -2.43 -11.73
N PHE A 121 2.16 -3.57 -11.85
CA PHE A 121 2.48 -4.41 -10.69
C PHE A 121 3.23 -3.68 -9.56
N PRO A 122 4.23 -2.82 -9.84
CA PRO A 122 4.85 -2.01 -8.79
C PRO A 122 3.88 -1.07 -8.08
N LEU A 123 2.88 -0.54 -8.79
CA LEU A 123 1.83 0.29 -8.21
C LEU A 123 0.94 -0.52 -7.27
N PHE A 124 0.55 -1.72 -7.67
CA PHE A 124 -0.18 -2.66 -6.82
C PHE A 124 0.58 -2.96 -5.52
N LEU A 125 1.87 -3.33 -5.64
CA LEU A 125 2.72 -3.58 -4.47
C LEU A 125 2.87 -2.36 -3.57
N LEU A 126 2.89 -1.16 -4.13
CA LEU A 126 2.97 0.07 -3.34
C LEU A 126 1.71 0.27 -2.52
N PHE A 127 0.52 0.12 -3.09
CA PHE A 127 -0.73 0.16 -2.32
C PHE A 127 -0.72 -0.84 -1.15
N CYS A 128 -0.34 -2.09 -1.43
CA CYS A 128 -0.23 -3.11 -0.40
C CYS A 128 0.79 -2.74 0.69
N THR A 129 1.94 -2.17 0.30
CA THR A 129 3.01 -1.81 1.23
C THR A 129 2.60 -0.65 2.14
N LEU A 130 2.00 0.41 1.59
CA LEU A 130 1.50 1.55 2.36
C LEU A 130 0.45 1.09 3.39
N PHE A 131 -0.45 0.19 2.99
CA PHE A 131 -1.42 -0.36 3.92
C PHE A 131 -0.76 -1.23 5.01
N VAL A 132 0.12 -2.16 4.65
CA VAL A 132 0.70 -3.12 5.61
C VAL A 132 1.67 -2.44 6.59
N ILE A 133 2.46 -1.47 6.12
CA ILE A 133 3.48 -0.81 6.94
C ILE A 133 2.90 0.37 7.72
N ASP A 134 2.17 1.25 7.05
CA ASP A 134 1.71 2.52 7.61
C ASP A 134 0.26 2.44 8.11
N GLY A 135 -0.49 1.39 7.73
CA GLY A 135 -1.93 1.28 7.99
C GLY A 135 -2.72 2.34 7.22
N ASP A 136 -2.21 2.76 6.06
CA ASP A 136 -2.75 3.89 5.33
C ASP A 136 -4.00 3.50 4.55
N ASP A 137 -5.10 4.14 4.87
CA ASP A 137 -6.40 4.03 4.19
C ASP A 137 -6.78 5.36 3.47
N ASP A 138 -5.81 6.29 3.28
CA ASP A 138 -6.00 7.57 2.59
C ASP A 138 -4.81 7.80 1.62
N ILE A 139 -4.63 6.87 0.67
CA ILE A 139 -3.52 6.89 -0.29
C ILE A 139 -3.85 7.85 -1.42
N ARG A 140 -2.99 8.82 -1.69
CA ARG A 140 -3.22 9.88 -2.68
C ARG A 140 -2.23 9.81 -3.84
N TYR A 141 -2.52 10.54 -4.92
CA TYR A 141 -1.65 10.58 -6.10
C TYR A 141 -0.20 10.93 -5.80
N HIS A 142 0.06 11.83 -4.84
CA HIS A 142 1.42 12.22 -4.47
C HIS A 142 2.23 11.08 -3.81
N ASP A 143 1.55 10.08 -3.25
CA ASP A 143 2.19 8.89 -2.69
C ASP A 143 2.62 7.91 -3.77
N LEU A 144 2.04 8.01 -4.96
CA LEU A 144 2.18 7.07 -6.05
C LEU A 144 3.10 7.58 -7.16
N GLU A 145 3.13 8.90 -7.41
CA GLU A 145 3.77 9.51 -8.57
C GLU A 145 5.28 9.27 -8.67
N PHE A 146 5.98 9.03 -7.55
CA PHE A 146 7.42 8.78 -7.58
C PHE A 146 7.81 7.49 -8.33
N LEU A 147 6.87 6.56 -8.55
CA LEU A 147 7.09 5.34 -9.33
C LEU A 147 7.30 5.62 -10.83
N TYR A 148 6.89 6.79 -11.29
CA TYR A 148 6.88 7.17 -12.68
C TYR A 148 7.83 8.34 -12.94
N GLU A 149 8.32 8.49 -14.16
CA GLU A 149 9.08 9.67 -14.55
C GLU A 149 8.15 10.86 -14.79
N GLU A 150 8.66 12.07 -14.58
CA GLU A 150 7.90 13.29 -14.83
C GLU A 150 7.51 13.36 -16.30
N GLY A 151 6.20 13.49 -16.57
CA GLY A 151 5.66 13.51 -17.93
C GLY A 151 5.52 12.13 -18.60
N GLU A 152 5.80 11.03 -17.92
CA GLU A 152 5.64 9.67 -18.44
C GLU A 152 4.19 9.39 -18.84
N ALA A 153 4.03 8.74 -20.01
CA ALA A 153 2.71 8.42 -20.54
C ALA A 153 1.94 7.47 -19.59
N ASP A 154 2.65 6.48 -19.03
CA ASP A 154 2.06 5.47 -18.15
C ASP A 154 1.43 6.10 -16.90
N TRP A 155 2.09 7.11 -16.29
CA TRP A 155 1.50 7.83 -15.17
C TRP A 155 0.22 8.58 -15.56
N ARG A 156 0.23 9.22 -16.72
CA ARG A 156 -0.98 9.95 -17.19
C ARG A 156 -2.14 9.01 -17.44
N TRP A 157 -1.87 7.81 -17.98
CA TRP A 157 -2.89 6.78 -18.18
C TRP A 157 -3.40 6.23 -16.85
N ALA A 158 -2.52 5.81 -15.93
CA ALA A 158 -2.89 5.32 -14.62
C ALA A 158 -3.70 6.37 -13.84
N LYS A 159 -3.23 7.62 -13.78
CA LYS A 159 -3.93 8.72 -13.10
C LYS A 159 -5.31 8.99 -13.70
N ARG A 160 -5.42 8.95 -15.04
CA ARG A 160 -6.70 9.13 -15.73
C ARG A 160 -7.66 8.00 -15.37
N GLY A 161 -7.25 6.75 -15.48
CA GLY A 161 -8.05 5.59 -15.14
C GLY A 161 -8.51 5.62 -13.69
N LEU A 162 -7.60 5.94 -12.76
CA LEU A 162 -7.92 6.12 -11.34
C LEU A 162 -8.95 7.22 -11.10
N SER A 163 -8.86 8.36 -11.80
CA SER A 163 -9.80 9.49 -11.61
C SER A 163 -11.17 9.23 -12.26
N GLN A 164 -11.22 8.50 -13.37
CA GLN A 164 -12.45 8.20 -14.11
C GLN A 164 -13.19 6.97 -13.58
N GLY A 165 -12.49 6.09 -12.86
CA GLY A 165 -13.06 4.89 -12.27
C GLY A 165 -12.98 3.66 -13.18
N ASP A 166 -12.20 3.72 -14.25
CA ASP A 166 -11.99 2.64 -15.23
C ASP A 166 -10.61 1.95 -15.11
N HIS A 167 -9.82 2.33 -14.10
CA HIS A 167 -8.57 1.65 -13.78
C HIS A 167 -8.85 0.21 -13.31
N LEU A 168 -8.02 -0.75 -13.76
CA LEU A 168 -8.15 -2.17 -13.40
C LEU A 168 -8.36 -2.37 -11.88
N PHE A 169 -7.61 -1.69 -11.05
CA PHE A 169 -7.69 -1.82 -9.59
C PHE A 169 -9.05 -1.42 -9.00
N LEU A 170 -9.77 -0.48 -9.63
CA LEU A 170 -11.12 -0.08 -9.23
C LEU A 170 -12.16 -1.06 -9.79
N VAL A 171 -11.98 -1.51 -11.04
CA VAL A 171 -12.87 -2.46 -11.71
C VAL A 171 -12.87 -3.80 -10.98
N GLU A 172 -11.69 -4.33 -10.66
CA GLU A 172 -11.47 -5.57 -9.91
C GLU A 172 -11.74 -5.42 -8.39
N LYS A 173 -12.15 -4.22 -7.94
CA LYS A 173 -12.42 -3.92 -6.52
C LYS A 173 -11.24 -4.20 -5.59
N PHE A 174 -10.03 -4.11 -6.10
CA PHE A 174 -8.84 -4.12 -5.26
C PHE A 174 -8.77 -2.86 -4.40
N ILE A 175 -9.03 -1.70 -5.01
CA ILE A 175 -9.15 -0.42 -4.29
C ILE A 175 -10.54 0.19 -4.48
N GLU A 176 -10.87 1.13 -3.62
CA GLU A 176 -12.04 1.98 -3.72
C GLU A 176 -11.68 3.42 -3.34
N TYR A 177 -12.51 4.36 -3.75
CA TYR A 177 -12.37 5.75 -3.32
C TYR A 177 -12.70 5.90 -1.84
N THR A 178 -12.02 6.81 -1.14
CA THR A 178 -12.36 7.13 0.24
C THR A 178 -13.69 7.91 0.30
N ASN A 179 -14.44 7.68 1.35
CA ASN A 179 -15.76 8.30 1.56
C ASN A 179 -15.99 8.51 3.06
N ASP A 180 -15.18 9.36 3.68
CA ASP A 180 -15.23 9.56 5.14
C ASP A 180 -16.41 10.45 5.57
N ASP A 181 -16.77 11.44 4.73
CA ASP A 181 -17.83 12.43 5.05
C ASP A 181 -19.13 12.20 4.24
N GLY A 182 -19.29 11.04 3.61
CA GLY A 182 -20.42 10.76 2.72
C GLY A 182 -20.29 11.37 1.32
N PHE A 183 -19.15 11.99 1.01
CA PHE A 183 -18.75 12.41 -0.32
C PHE A 183 -17.58 11.56 -0.78
N VAL A 184 -17.68 11.06 -2.02
CA VAL A 184 -16.61 10.29 -2.64
C VAL A 184 -15.44 11.22 -2.97
N ASP A 185 -14.28 11.00 -2.35
CA ASP A 185 -13.03 11.66 -2.73
C ASP A 185 -12.32 10.84 -3.81
N ARG A 186 -12.34 11.33 -5.05
CA ARG A 186 -11.69 10.66 -6.20
C ARG A 186 -10.17 10.88 -6.27
N GLU A 187 -9.61 11.62 -5.35
CA GLU A 187 -8.16 11.84 -5.24
C GLU A 187 -7.52 10.98 -4.15
N SER A 188 -8.34 10.24 -3.41
CA SER A 188 -7.92 9.38 -2.32
C SER A 188 -8.48 7.97 -2.45
N PHE A 189 -7.63 7.00 -2.18
CA PHE A 189 -7.88 5.58 -2.39
C PHE A 189 -7.57 4.78 -1.12
N LYS A 190 -8.31 3.70 -0.94
CA LYS A 190 -8.00 2.67 0.07
C LYS A 190 -8.19 1.28 -0.54
N ILE A 191 -7.49 0.30 0.01
CA ILE A 191 -7.72 -1.11 -0.33
C ILE A 191 -9.07 -1.52 0.24
N THR A 192 -9.88 -2.23 -0.54
CA THR A 192 -11.20 -2.69 -0.08
C THR A 192 -11.07 -3.71 1.05
N ASP A 193 -12.07 -3.80 1.91
CA ASP A 193 -12.03 -4.74 3.04
C ASP A 193 -11.98 -6.20 2.58
N ASP A 194 -12.59 -6.52 1.44
CA ASP A 194 -12.55 -7.87 0.88
C ASP A 194 -11.15 -8.19 0.31
N ALA A 195 -10.51 -7.24 -0.37
CA ALA A 195 -9.14 -7.40 -0.83
C ALA A 195 -8.16 -7.53 0.35
N LYS A 196 -8.33 -6.75 1.42
CA LYS A 196 -7.53 -6.88 2.66
C LYS A 196 -7.62 -8.27 3.26
N LYS A 197 -8.82 -8.83 3.39
CA LYS A 197 -9.03 -10.18 3.94
C LYS A 197 -8.36 -11.25 3.07
N LEU A 198 -8.44 -11.10 1.75
CA LEU A 198 -7.90 -12.07 0.82
C LEU A 198 -6.37 -12.02 0.76
N LEU A 199 -5.80 -10.83 0.56
CA LEU A 199 -4.36 -10.63 0.36
C LEU A 199 -3.54 -10.80 1.64
N PHE A 200 -4.09 -10.38 2.77
CA PHE A 200 -3.35 -10.31 4.04
C PHE A 200 -3.86 -11.32 5.07
N SER A 201 -4.38 -12.46 4.61
CA SER A 201 -4.91 -13.52 5.48
C SER A 201 -3.86 -14.08 6.47
N GLU A 202 -2.58 -14.06 6.11
CA GLU A 202 -1.46 -14.49 6.96
C GLU A 202 -1.03 -13.42 7.99
N LEU A 203 -1.47 -12.18 7.78
CA LEU A 203 -1.12 -11.07 8.64
C LEU A 203 -2.22 -10.83 9.67
N ASN A 204 -1.85 -10.71 10.93
CA ASN A 204 -2.80 -10.32 11.97
C ASN A 204 -3.13 -8.83 11.85
N LEU A 205 -4.14 -8.50 11.02
CA LEU A 205 -4.54 -7.11 10.73
C LEU A 205 -5.00 -6.35 11.99
N SER A 206 -5.52 -7.06 13.00
CA SER A 206 -5.90 -6.43 14.27
C SER A 206 -4.70 -5.93 15.08
N SER A 207 -3.54 -6.59 14.95
CA SER A 207 -2.30 -6.13 15.57
C SER A 207 -1.58 -5.05 14.75
N MET A 208 -1.84 -4.97 13.45
CA MET A 208 -1.30 -3.93 12.56
C MET A 208 -2.01 -2.59 12.68
N ARG A 209 -3.21 -2.58 13.25
CA ARG A 209 -3.93 -1.34 13.59
C ARG A 209 -3.27 -0.61 14.76
N GLY A 210 -1.98 -0.26 14.60
CA GLY A 210 -1.34 0.82 15.36
C GLY A 210 -1.92 2.20 15.01
N VAL A 211 -2.85 2.25 14.08
CA VAL A 211 -3.69 3.40 13.81
C VAL A 211 -4.71 3.48 14.92
N ARG A 212 -4.40 4.28 15.93
CA ARG A 212 -5.45 4.78 16.83
C ARG A 212 -6.53 5.37 15.95
N PRO A 213 -7.80 4.92 16.05
CA PRO A 213 -8.87 5.49 15.27
C PRO A 213 -8.82 7.01 15.39
N LYS A 214 -8.62 7.72 14.29
CA LYS A 214 -8.71 9.18 14.28
C LYS A 214 -10.09 9.53 14.88
N GLY A 215 -10.11 10.29 15.96
CA GLY A 215 -11.36 10.80 16.51
C GLY A 215 -12.05 9.96 17.60
N GLY A 216 -11.34 9.10 18.33
CA GLY A 216 -11.93 8.42 19.51
C GLY A 216 -12.90 7.28 19.17
N MET A 217 -12.83 6.74 17.96
CA MET A 217 -13.56 5.52 17.59
C MET A 217 -12.96 4.32 18.31
N LEU A 218 -13.78 3.48 18.91
CA LEU A 218 -13.41 2.21 19.50
C LEU A 218 -13.64 1.08 18.49
N SER A 219 -12.68 0.16 18.35
CA SER A 219 -12.93 -1.07 17.61
C SER A 219 -14.02 -1.89 18.30
N PHE A 220 -14.85 -2.59 17.51
CA PHE A 220 -15.87 -3.49 18.05
C PHE A 220 -15.27 -4.52 19.02
N GLU A 221 -14.06 -5.00 18.74
CA GLU A 221 -13.33 -5.98 19.56
C GLU A 221 -12.89 -5.41 20.93
N ASP A 222 -12.72 -4.09 21.02
CA ASP A 222 -12.35 -3.40 22.28
C ASP A 222 -13.56 -3.10 23.17
N ILE A 223 -14.79 -3.27 22.64
CA ILE A 223 -16.02 -3.00 23.36
C ILE A 223 -16.33 -4.20 24.27
N LYS A 224 -16.14 -4.00 25.57
CA LYS A 224 -16.55 -4.99 26.57
C LYS A 224 -18.03 -4.84 26.88
N PRO A 225 -18.83 -5.90 26.74
CA PRO A 225 -20.24 -5.83 27.08
C PRO A 225 -20.42 -5.43 28.56
N LYS A 226 -21.24 -4.42 28.80
CA LYS A 226 -21.59 -3.96 30.16
C LYS A 226 -23.06 -4.26 30.42
N GLN A 227 -23.36 -4.67 31.63
CA GLN A 227 -24.76 -4.80 32.06
C GLN A 227 -25.33 -3.41 32.29
N LEU A 228 -26.32 -3.02 31.47
CA LEU A 228 -27.01 -1.73 31.61
C LEU A 228 -28.43 -1.96 32.09
N PHE A 229 -28.90 -1.05 32.94
CA PHE A 229 -30.26 -1.06 33.50
C PHE A 229 -31.05 0.06 32.85
N TYR A 230 -32.13 -0.32 32.19
CA TYR A 230 -33.02 0.60 31.46
C TYR A 230 -34.39 0.63 32.15
N ASN A 231 -35.05 1.78 32.11
CA ASN A 231 -36.48 1.82 32.41
C ASN A 231 -37.27 1.18 31.25
N SER A 232 -38.56 0.91 31.48
CA SER A 232 -39.40 0.19 30.49
C SER A 232 -39.50 0.90 29.14
N LYS A 233 -39.44 2.23 29.10
CA LYS A 233 -39.52 3.02 27.88
C LYS A 233 -38.20 2.97 27.11
N GLU A 234 -37.09 3.13 27.81
CA GLU A 234 -35.77 3.06 27.24
C GLU A 234 -35.47 1.64 26.70
N ARG A 235 -35.85 0.62 27.47
CA ARG A 235 -35.70 -0.77 27.06
C ARG A 235 -36.38 -1.04 25.75
N LYS A 236 -37.64 -0.58 25.60
CA LYS A 236 -38.36 -0.74 24.35
C LYS A 236 -37.66 -0.08 23.16
N GLN A 237 -37.13 1.13 23.35
CA GLN A 237 -36.41 1.84 22.28
C GLN A 237 -35.09 1.12 21.87
N VAL A 238 -34.37 0.56 22.85
CA VAL A 238 -33.16 -0.23 22.56
C VAL A 238 -33.49 -1.53 21.85
N ASP A 239 -34.55 -2.23 22.27
CA ASP A 239 -35.01 -3.46 21.63
C ASP A 239 -35.51 -3.20 20.18
N GLU A 240 -36.21 -2.10 19.93
CA GLU A 240 -36.61 -1.65 18.60
C GLU A 240 -35.39 -1.38 17.71
N LEU A 241 -34.38 -0.69 18.25
CA LEU A 241 -33.14 -0.45 17.53
C LEU A 241 -32.37 -1.75 17.25
N ALA A 242 -32.29 -2.67 18.20
CA ALA A 242 -31.65 -3.97 18.03
C ALA A 242 -32.31 -4.77 16.90
N THR A 243 -33.66 -4.77 16.84
CA THR A 243 -34.41 -5.42 15.75
C THR A 243 -34.11 -4.80 14.38
N LEU A 244 -33.95 -3.47 14.31
CA LEU A 244 -33.56 -2.81 13.05
C LEU A 244 -32.15 -3.17 12.58
N LEU A 245 -31.26 -3.56 13.50
CA LEU A 245 -29.88 -3.94 13.21
C LEU A 245 -29.72 -5.44 12.92
N GLU A 246 -30.76 -6.26 13.07
CA GLU A 246 -30.76 -7.65 12.61
C GLU A 246 -30.51 -7.70 11.09
N GLU A 247 -29.64 -8.61 10.65
CA GLU A 247 -29.14 -8.66 9.28
C GLU A 247 -30.27 -8.62 8.23
N GLU A 248 -31.31 -9.42 8.41
CA GLU A 248 -32.43 -9.49 7.47
C GLU A 248 -33.20 -8.16 7.38
N HIS A 249 -33.48 -7.55 8.53
CA HIS A 249 -34.19 -6.27 8.58
C HIS A 249 -33.34 -5.14 8.02
N TYR A 250 -32.06 -5.10 8.38
CA TYR A 250 -31.12 -4.11 7.90
C TYR A 250 -30.99 -4.17 6.38
N GLN A 251 -30.82 -5.35 5.79
CA GLN A 251 -30.71 -5.52 4.34
C GLN A 251 -32.01 -5.12 3.62
N SER A 252 -33.16 -5.47 4.19
CA SER A 252 -34.46 -5.07 3.65
C SER A 252 -34.63 -3.54 3.59
N ILE A 253 -34.28 -2.85 4.69
CA ILE A 253 -34.34 -1.39 4.76
C ILE A 253 -33.35 -0.77 3.77
N ARG A 254 -32.13 -1.28 3.71
CA ARG A 254 -31.09 -0.80 2.79
C ARG A 254 -31.51 -0.92 1.33
N ASN A 255 -32.13 -2.03 0.94
CA ASN A 255 -32.62 -2.25 -0.42
C ASN A 255 -33.75 -1.26 -0.75
N ARG A 256 -34.70 -1.07 0.15
CA ARG A 256 -35.80 -0.09 -0.05
C ARG A 256 -35.27 1.33 -0.19
N LEU A 257 -34.28 1.73 0.61
CA LEU A 257 -33.66 3.06 0.50
C LEU A 257 -32.95 3.24 -0.84
N ARG A 258 -32.29 2.19 -1.35
CA ARG A 258 -31.67 2.21 -2.69
C ARG A 258 -32.69 2.33 -3.81
N GLU A 259 -33.77 1.57 -3.75
CA GLU A 259 -34.85 1.61 -4.74
C GLU A 259 -35.51 3.00 -4.83
N THR A 260 -35.54 3.71 -3.73
CA THR A 260 -36.12 5.06 -3.64
C THR A 260 -35.11 6.19 -3.80
N ASN A 261 -33.87 5.89 -4.22
CA ASN A 261 -32.76 6.85 -4.35
C ASN A 261 -32.41 7.63 -3.07
N PHE A 262 -32.76 7.07 -1.90
CA PHE A 262 -32.28 7.60 -0.63
C PHE A 262 -30.91 7.01 -0.27
N ARG A 263 -30.16 7.71 0.59
CA ARG A 263 -28.87 7.23 1.12
C ARG A 263 -29.11 5.93 1.88
N SER A 264 -28.26 4.92 1.62
CA SER A 264 -28.33 3.62 2.27
C SER A 264 -27.69 3.69 3.66
N GLY A 265 -28.49 4.01 4.66
CA GLY A 265 -28.07 4.05 6.06
C GLY A 265 -28.99 4.90 6.91
N PHE A 266 -28.82 4.81 8.23
CA PHE A 266 -29.52 5.66 9.18
C PHE A 266 -28.56 6.14 10.27
N ALA A 267 -28.89 7.26 10.86
CA ALA A 267 -28.15 7.84 11.97
C ALA A 267 -28.98 7.76 13.26
N CYS A 268 -28.38 7.28 14.33
CA CYS A 268 -28.99 7.26 15.66
C CYS A 268 -28.30 8.25 16.58
N LEU A 269 -29.08 9.09 17.25
CA LEU A 269 -28.58 10.00 18.26
C LEU A 269 -28.94 9.48 19.65
N PHE A 270 -27.94 9.07 20.42
CA PHE A 270 -28.10 8.73 21.83
C PHE A 270 -27.88 9.98 22.69
N TYR A 271 -28.90 10.37 23.45
CA TYR A 271 -28.83 11.53 24.35
C TYR A 271 -29.23 11.16 25.78
N GLY A 272 -28.75 11.90 26.75
CA GLY A 272 -29.06 11.67 28.16
C GLY A 272 -27.97 12.24 29.09
N ALA A 273 -28.16 12.13 30.38
CA ALA A 273 -27.22 12.62 31.39
C ALA A 273 -25.85 11.87 31.29
N PRO A 274 -24.74 12.44 31.77
CA PRO A 274 -23.49 11.74 31.91
C PRO A 274 -23.62 10.44 32.72
N GLY A 275 -22.91 9.38 32.29
CA GLY A 275 -22.93 8.07 33.01
C GLY A 275 -24.12 7.17 32.70
N THR A 276 -25.00 7.52 31.76
CA THR A 276 -26.19 6.71 31.40
C THR A 276 -25.93 5.63 30.34
N GLY A 277 -24.66 5.29 30.07
CA GLY A 277 -24.31 4.19 29.15
C GLY A 277 -24.45 4.50 27.65
N LYS A 278 -24.32 5.76 27.27
CA LYS A 278 -24.38 6.17 25.85
C LYS A 278 -23.15 5.75 25.02
N THR A 279 -22.03 5.49 25.66
CA THR A 279 -20.74 5.07 25.08
C THR A 279 -20.41 3.64 25.45
#